data_8959fd30087a2f22c2533dc4565b11e1
#
_entry.id   8959fd30087a2f22c2533dc4565b11e1
#
_cell.length_a   1.000
_cell.length_b   1.000
_cell.length_c   1.000
_cell.angle_alpha   90.00
_cell.angle_beta   90.00
_cell.angle_gamma   90.00
#
_symmetry.space_group_name_H-M   'P 1'
#
loop_
_entity.id
_entity.type
_entity.pdbx_description
1 polymer ?
#
loop_
_entity_poly.entity_id
_entity_poly.type
_entity_poly.pdbx_seq_one_letter_code
_entity_poly.pdbx_strand_id
1 'polypeptide(L)'
;MLITGAGGQLGQALAEEFPEALALTRSEWDVALPAPSLLPRPDVVLHAAAWTDVDGAEDDPQGAVAVNVGGTANVAELGAPLVYFSSDYVFDGFKREPYVESDGPRPLSAYGRSKLHGEAAAGEGSWIVRSAWLFGPTGHNFVRTMLR
;
A
#
# COMPACT_ATOMS: atom_id res chain seq x y z
N MET A 1 -16.55 1.20 -6.05
CA MET A 1 -15.11 0.92 -5.78
C MET A 1 -14.39 2.22 -5.47
N LEU A 2 -13.42 2.19 -4.56
CA LEU A 2 -12.54 3.31 -4.22
C LEU A 2 -11.08 2.91 -4.45
N ILE A 3 -10.26 3.81 -5.00
CA ILE A 3 -8.81 3.66 -5.12
C ILE A 3 -8.16 4.76 -4.31
N THR A 4 -7.30 4.44 -3.35
CA THR A 4 -6.47 5.41 -2.64
C THR A 4 -5.06 5.43 -3.23
N GLY A 5 -4.37 6.56 -3.16
CA GLY A 5 -3.02 6.67 -3.72
C GLY A 5 -2.98 6.70 -5.25
N ALA A 6 -4.05 7.21 -5.88
CA ALA A 6 -4.20 7.27 -7.33
C ALA A 6 -3.10 8.07 -8.07
N GLY A 7 -2.35 8.92 -7.35
CA GLY A 7 -1.20 9.63 -7.92
C GLY A 7 0.08 8.80 -8.03
N GLY A 8 0.14 7.63 -7.36
CA GLY A 8 1.27 6.70 -7.40
C GLY A 8 1.25 5.80 -8.64
N GLN A 9 2.38 5.08 -8.89
CA GLN A 9 2.52 4.19 -10.04
C GLN A 9 1.40 3.13 -10.11
N LEU A 10 1.17 2.40 -9.02
CA LEU A 10 0.13 1.38 -8.97
C LEU A 10 -1.27 2.01 -9.02
N GLY A 11 -1.48 3.11 -8.29
CA GLY A 11 -2.77 3.79 -8.27
C GLY A 11 -3.21 4.31 -9.64
N GLN A 12 -2.28 4.82 -10.45
CA GLN A 12 -2.56 5.22 -11.83
C GLN A 12 -2.98 4.02 -12.70
N ALA A 13 -2.24 2.91 -12.63
CA ALA A 13 -2.59 1.70 -13.37
C ALA A 13 -3.95 1.13 -12.96
N LEU A 14 -4.27 1.16 -11.66
CA LEU A 14 -5.58 0.74 -11.17
C LEU A 14 -6.70 1.68 -11.65
N ALA A 15 -6.46 3.00 -11.68
CA ALA A 15 -7.46 3.95 -12.18
C ALA A 15 -7.70 3.83 -13.70
N GLU A 16 -6.68 3.43 -14.48
CA GLU A 16 -6.82 3.11 -15.90
C GLU A 16 -7.63 1.82 -16.09
N GLU A 17 -7.41 0.79 -15.28
CA GLU A 17 -8.12 -0.49 -15.37
C GLU A 17 -9.57 -0.39 -14.87
N PHE A 18 -9.82 0.46 -13.88
CA PHE A 18 -11.14 0.66 -13.27
C PHE A 18 -11.62 2.11 -13.40
N PRO A 19 -11.97 2.58 -14.63
CA PRO A 19 -12.28 4.00 -14.88
C PRO A 19 -13.53 4.51 -14.16
N GLU A 20 -14.42 3.62 -13.70
CA GLU A 20 -15.58 4.00 -12.89
C GLU A 20 -15.27 4.11 -11.38
N ALA A 21 -14.08 3.75 -10.95
CA ALA A 21 -13.71 3.84 -9.53
C ALA A 21 -13.49 5.30 -9.12
N LEU A 22 -13.88 5.64 -7.89
CA LEU A 22 -13.46 6.90 -7.28
C LEU A 22 -11.97 6.80 -6.94
N ALA A 23 -11.13 7.43 -7.72
CA ALA A 23 -9.68 7.39 -7.55
C ALA A 23 -9.20 8.67 -6.86
N LEU A 24 -8.66 8.54 -5.62
CA LEU A 24 -8.21 9.66 -4.81
C LEU A 24 -6.69 9.71 -4.72
N THR A 25 -6.14 10.86 -5.06
CA THR A 25 -4.74 11.22 -4.87
C THR A 25 -4.49 11.65 -3.42
N ARG A 26 -3.21 11.81 -3.04
CA ARG A 26 -2.85 12.31 -1.70
C ARG A 26 -3.38 13.73 -1.43
N SER A 27 -3.51 14.57 -2.44
CA SER A 27 -4.04 15.93 -2.28
C SER A 27 -5.56 15.95 -2.03
N GLU A 28 -6.27 14.92 -2.44
CA GLU A 28 -7.72 14.77 -2.23
C GLU A 28 -8.03 14.05 -0.93
N TRP A 29 -7.20 13.08 -0.55
CA TRP A 29 -7.21 12.45 0.77
C TRP A 29 -5.80 11.95 1.15
N ASP A 30 -5.16 12.64 2.08
CA ASP A 30 -4.01 12.09 2.81
C ASP A 30 -4.55 11.05 3.79
N VAL A 31 -4.31 9.77 3.50
CA VAL A 31 -4.84 8.65 4.31
C VAL A 31 -4.36 8.67 5.76
N ALA A 32 -3.22 9.33 6.06
CA ALA A 32 -2.78 9.53 7.45
C ALA A 32 -3.74 10.41 8.28
N LEU A 33 -4.73 11.03 7.63
CA LEU A 33 -5.80 11.80 8.25
C LEU A 33 -7.14 11.05 8.14
N PRO A 34 -8.11 11.35 9.01
CA PRO A 34 -9.46 10.77 8.91
C PRO A 34 -10.06 10.92 7.52
N ALA A 35 -10.91 9.97 7.13
CA ALA A 35 -11.59 10.01 5.85
C ALA A 35 -12.47 11.27 5.69
N PRO A 36 -12.56 11.87 4.49
CA PRO A 36 -13.47 12.96 4.23
C PRO A 36 -14.92 12.59 4.55
N SER A 37 -15.63 13.45 5.28
CA SER A 37 -17.00 13.18 5.76
C SER A 37 -18.04 12.96 4.66
N LEU A 38 -17.78 13.44 3.44
CA LEU A 38 -18.65 13.28 2.28
C LEU A 38 -18.23 12.14 1.35
N LEU A 39 -17.26 11.31 1.77
CA LEU A 39 -16.82 10.18 0.97
C LEU A 39 -17.95 9.14 0.87
N PRO A 40 -18.39 8.77 -0.35
CA PRO A 40 -19.40 7.73 -0.48
C PRO A 40 -18.85 6.39 0.01
N ARG A 41 -19.70 5.60 0.68
CA ARG A 41 -19.29 4.27 1.15
C ARG A 41 -18.99 3.35 -0.03
N PRO A 42 -17.74 2.85 -0.16
CA PRO A 42 -17.39 1.95 -1.25
C PRO A 42 -17.84 0.51 -0.93
N ASP A 43 -18.00 -0.32 -1.97
CA ASP A 43 -18.18 -1.78 -1.82
C ASP A 43 -16.85 -2.49 -1.62
N VAL A 44 -15.75 -1.92 -2.16
CA VAL A 44 -14.40 -2.42 -2.03
C VAL A 44 -13.40 -1.27 -2.17
N VAL A 45 -12.27 -1.36 -1.48
CA VAL A 45 -11.17 -0.38 -1.58
C VAL A 45 -9.91 -1.05 -2.11
N LEU A 46 -9.35 -0.51 -3.19
CA LEU A 46 -7.99 -0.82 -3.66
C LEU A 46 -7.05 0.18 -2.99
N HIS A 47 -6.40 -0.26 -1.91
CA HIS A 47 -5.59 0.62 -1.06
C HIS A 47 -4.14 0.63 -1.53
N ALA A 48 -3.83 1.52 -2.50
CA ALA A 48 -2.50 1.71 -3.07
C ALA A 48 -1.71 2.89 -2.45
N ALA A 49 -2.33 3.65 -1.55
CA ALA A 49 -1.62 4.69 -0.80
C ALA A 49 -0.65 4.06 0.18
N ALA A 50 0.64 4.45 0.12
CA ALA A 50 1.66 3.96 1.03
C ALA A 50 2.85 4.92 1.08
N TRP A 51 3.58 4.88 2.19
CA TRP A 51 4.98 5.30 2.23
C TRP A 51 5.81 4.20 1.58
N THR A 52 6.56 4.52 0.52
CA THR A 52 7.31 3.54 -0.28
C THR A 52 8.82 3.79 -0.31
N ASP A 53 9.28 4.88 0.30
CA ASP A 53 10.69 5.19 0.47
C ASP A 53 11.27 4.32 1.60
N VAL A 54 12.01 3.27 1.21
CA VAL A 54 12.57 2.28 2.15
C VAL A 54 13.63 2.91 3.03
N ASP A 55 14.54 3.69 2.44
CA ASP A 55 15.64 4.33 3.17
C ASP A 55 15.09 5.48 4.03
N GLY A 56 14.20 6.30 3.50
CA GLY A 56 13.53 7.34 4.24
C GLY A 56 12.70 6.83 5.43
N ALA A 57 12.24 5.59 5.39
CA ALA A 57 11.56 4.96 6.52
C ALA A 57 12.50 4.61 7.69
N GLU A 58 13.80 4.43 7.46
CA GLU A 58 14.79 4.30 8.54
C GLU A 58 15.07 5.65 9.21
N ASP A 59 15.02 6.74 8.43
CA ASP A 59 15.20 8.11 8.94
C ASP A 59 13.95 8.63 9.67
N ASP A 60 12.74 8.29 9.18
CA ASP A 60 11.45 8.64 9.78
C ASP A 60 10.51 7.42 9.91
N PRO A 61 10.78 6.50 10.86
CA PRO A 61 9.91 5.34 11.08
C PRO A 61 8.49 5.71 11.50
N GLN A 62 8.33 6.85 12.19
CA GLN A 62 7.01 7.31 12.66
C GLN A 62 6.15 7.79 11.50
N GLY A 63 6.74 8.52 10.54
CA GLY A 63 6.07 8.91 9.31
C GLY A 63 5.63 7.71 8.49
N ALA A 64 6.51 6.70 8.34
CA ALA A 64 6.17 5.46 7.67
C ALA A 64 5.00 4.71 8.36
N VAL A 65 4.99 4.64 9.70
CA VAL A 65 3.90 4.06 10.50
C VAL A 65 2.62 4.88 10.36
N ALA A 66 2.70 6.21 10.42
CA ALA A 66 1.51 7.07 10.28
C ALA A 66 0.77 6.80 8.96
N VAL A 67 1.52 6.64 7.86
CA VAL A 67 0.93 6.38 6.54
C VAL A 67 0.52 4.90 6.39
N ASN A 68 1.45 3.96 6.63
CA ASN A 68 1.23 2.55 6.30
C ASN A 68 0.35 1.81 7.32
N VAL A 69 0.30 2.25 8.57
CA VAL A 69 -0.55 1.65 9.61
C VAL A 69 -1.75 2.54 9.91
N GLY A 70 -1.53 3.78 10.33
CA GLY A 70 -2.60 4.73 10.62
C GLY A 70 -3.48 4.99 9.40
N GLY A 71 -2.86 5.23 8.23
CA GLY A 71 -3.58 5.41 6.97
C GLY A 71 -4.42 4.20 6.59
N THR A 72 -3.88 2.99 6.74
CA THR A 72 -4.64 1.77 6.47
C THR A 72 -5.80 1.60 7.46
N ALA A 73 -5.61 1.92 8.74
CA ALA A 73 -6.68 1.90 9.73
C ALA A 73 -7.81 2.88 9.38
N ASN A 74 -7.48 4.12 9.00
CA ASN A 74 -8.45 5.12 8.55
C ASN A 74 -9.26 4.64 7.32
N VAL A 75 -8.60 3.93 6.40
CA VAL A 75 -9.28 3.34 5.23
C VAL A 75 -10.18 2.17 5.66
N ALA A 76 -9.76 1.34 6.60
CA ALA A 76 -10.56 0.22 7.13
C ALA A 76 -11.82 0.70 7.86
N GLU A 77 -11.79 1.89 8.48
CA GLU A 77 -12.97 2.50 9.11
C GLU A 77 -14.12 2.79 8.13
N LEU A 78 -13.88 2.80 6.82
CA LEU A 78 -14.94 2.88 5.82
C LEU A 78 -15.86 1.65 5.84
N GLY A 79 -15.46 0.56 6.49
CA GLY A 79 -16.24 -0.66 6.66
C GLY A 79 -16.46 -1.44 5.37
N ALA A 80 -15.57 -1.29 4.40
CA ALA A 80 -15.55 -2.05 3.15
C ALA A 80 -14.31 -2.95 3.11
N PRO A 81 -14.38 -4.13 2.44
CA PRO A 81 -13.21 -4.98 2.25
C PRO A 81 -12.08 -4.23 1.53
N LEU A 82 -10.84 -4.43 1.99
CA LEU A 82 -9.64 -3.86 1.37
C LEU A 82 -8.91 -4.90 0.53
N VAL A 83 -8.38 -4.45 -0.61
CA VAL A 83 -7.21 -5.07 -1.25
C VAL A 83 -6.01 -4.23 -0.85
N TYR A 84 -5.23 -4.72 0.11
CA TYR A 84 -4.04 -4.05 0.63
C TYR A 84 -2.80 -4.51 -0.12
N PHE A 85 -2.11 -3.59 -0.77
CA PHE A 85 -0.86 -3.89 -1.47
C PHE A 85 0.32 -3.80 -0.50
N SER A 86 0.80 -4.96 -0.07
CA SER A 86 1.96 -5.13 0.79
C SER A 86 3.24 -5.34 -0.03
N SER A 87 4.30 -5.80 0.60
CA SER A 87 5.64 -5.92 0.02
C SER A 87 6.32 -7.22 0.47
N ASP A 88 7.26 -7.70 -0.34
CA ASP A 88 8.21 -8.75 0.03
C ASP A 88 9.14 -8.35 1.20
N TYR A 89 9.32 -7.06 1.48
CA TYR A 89 10.05 -6.56 2.65
C TYR A 89 9.45 -6.99 4.00
N VAL A 90 8.26 -7.60 4.01
CA VAL A 90 7.71 -8.24 5.22
C VAL A 90 8.45 -9.53 5.59
N PHE A 91 9.27 -10.07 4.68
CA PHE A 91 10.12 -11.22 4.90
C PHE A 91 11.58 -10.81 5.15
N ASP A 92 12.40 -11.73 5.66
CA ASP A 92 13.83 -11.50 5.93
C ASP A 92 14.76 -11.72 4.73
N GLY A 93 14.26 -12.27 3.63
CA GLY A 93 15.02 -12.50 2.40
C GLY A 93 16.02 -13.67 2.46
N PHE A 94 16.08 -14.46 3.54
CA PHE A 94 17.05 -15.56 3.68
C PHE A 94 16.61 -16.88 3.06
N LYS A 95 15.34 -17.01 2.75
CA LYS A 95 14.81 -18.22 2.08
C LYS A 95 15.33 -18.27 0.63
N ARG A 96 15.80 -19.43 0.18
CA ARG A 96 16.29 -19.62 -1.19
C ARG A 96 15.19 -19.97 -2.17
N GLU A 97 14.14 -20.65 -1.70
CA GLU A 97 12.93 -20.94 -2.46
C GLU A 97 11.98 -19.74 -2.43
N PRO A 98 11.05 -19.62 -3.39
CA PRO A 98 10.01 -18.60 -3.33
C PRO A 98 9.23 -18.63 -2.01
N TYR A 99 8.92 -17.46 -1.48
CA TYR A 99 8.01 -17.35 -0.35
C TYR A 99 6.60 -17.78 -0.74
N VAL A 100 5.90 -18.39 0.20
CA VAL A 100 4.50 -18.78 0.08
C VAL A 100 3.67 -18.14 1.21
N GLU A 101 2.35 -18.19 1.09
CA GLU A 101 1.42 -17.50 2.00
C GLU A 101 1.52 -18.00 3.45
N SER A 102 1.96 -19.24 3.67
CA SER A 102 2.16 -19.83 4.99
C SER A 102 3.50 -19.47 5.65
N ASP A 103 4.41 -18.81 4.93
CA ASP A 103 5.69 -18.39 5.51
C ASP A 103 5.47 -17.25 6.52
N GLY A 104 6.04 -17.41 7.70
CA GLY A 104 5.97 -16.39 8.74
C GLY A 104 6.74 -15.12 8.34
N PRO A 105 6.13 -13.93 8.43
CA PRO A 105 6.83 -12.69 8.16
C PRO A 105 7.89 -12.39 9.21
N ARG A 106 9.03 -11.80 8.78
CA ARG A 106 10.15 -11.40 9.62
C ARG A 106 10.86 -10.17 9.03
N PRO A 107 10.22 -8.99 9.04
CA PRO A 107 10.78 -7.79 8.42
C PRO A 107 12.05 -7.32 9.12
N LEU A 108 13.08 -6.94 8.34
CA LEU A 108 14.34 -6.42 8.86
C LEU A 108 14.37 -4.89 8.88
N SER A 109 13.63 -4.21 8.00
CA SER A 109 13.62 -2.75 7.85
C SER A 109 12.42 -2.08 8.55
N ALA A 110 12.51 -0.79 8.83
CA ALA A 110 11.40 0.02 9.34
C ALA A 110 10.23 0.03 8.34
N TYR A 111 10.53 0.15 7.05
CA TYR A 111 9.54 0.04 5.99
C TYR A 111 8.80 -1.31 6.03
N GLY A 112 9.54 -2.44 6.04
CA GLY A 112 8.94 -3.78 6.10
C GLY A 112 8.07 -3.98 7.34
N ARG A 113 8.52 -3.48 8.52
CA ARG A 113 7.71 -3.50 9.75
C ARG A 113 6.43 -2.68 9.61
N SER A 114 6.51 -1.47 9.02
CA SER A 114 5.33 -0.64 8.81
C SER A 114 4.33 -1.28 7.86
N LYS A 115 4.80 -1.93 6.78
CA LYS A 115 3.95 -2.68 5.85
C LYS A 115 3.28 -3.88 6.51
N LEU A 116 4.03 -4.67 7.31
CA LEU A 116 3.47 -5.80 8.06
C LEU A 116 2.40 -5.36 9.06
N HIS A 117 2.64 -4.28 9.80
CA HIS A 117 1.62 -3.74 10.70
C HIS A 117 0.41 -3.18 9.94
N GLY A 118 0.61 -2.64 8.73
CA GLY A 118 -0.47 -2.24 7.83
C GLY A 118 -1.32 -3.43 7.38
N GLU A 119 -0.74 -4.63 7.16
CA GLU A 119 -1.51 -5.85 6.88
C GLU A 119 -2.49 -6.15 8.03
N ALA A 120 -2.03 -6.03 9.27
CA ALA A 120 -2.88 -6.21 10.45
C ALA A 120 -3.95 -5.11 10.58
N ALA A 121 -3.62 -3.86 10.23
CA ALA A 121 -4.54 -2.73 10.27
C ALA A 121 -5.64 -2.81 9.18
N ALA A 122 -5.40 -3.53 8.09
CA ALA A 122 -6.39 -3.74 7.04
C ALA A 122 -7.63 -4.53 7.53
N GLY A 123 -7.48 -5.28 8.61
CA GLY A 123 -8.58 -5.99 9.27
C GLY A 123 -8.95 -7.33 8.62
N GLU A 124 -9.80 -8.09 9.32
CA GLU A 124 -10.31 -9.36 8.84
C GLU A 124 -11.17 -9.19 7.58
N GLY A 125 -11.09 -10.14 6.66
CA GLY A 125 -11.83 -10.11 5.39
C GLY A 125 -11.18 -9.28 4.29
N SER A 126 -10.02 -8.68 4.55
CA SER A 126 -9.23 -7.97 3.54
C SER A 126 -8.30 -8.94 2.79
N TRP A 127 -7.99 -8.61 1.54
CA TRP A 127 -7.01 -9.34 0.73
C TRP A 127 -5.65 -8.65 0.85
N ILE A 128 -4.63 -9.42 1.26
CA ILE A 128 -3.25 -8.94 1.36
C ILE A 128 -2.47 -9.41 0.13
N VAL A 129 -2.03 -8.46 -0.70
CA VAL A 129 -1.25 -8.73 -1.91
C VAL A 129 0.20 -8.31 -1.67
N ARG A 130 1.07 -9.26 -1.34
CA ARG A 130 2.51 -9.03 -1.21
C ARG A 130 3.16 -9.07 -2.58
N SER A 131 3.80 -7.99 -2.98
CA SER A 131 4.45 -7.85 -4.28
C SER A 131 5.86 -7.29 -4.15
N ALA A 132 6.66 -7.48 -5.18
CA ALA A 132 8.03 -6.96 -5.29
C ALA A 132 8.25 -6.34 -6.65
N TRP A 133 9.11 -5.32 -6.72
CA TRP A 133 9.62 -4.77 -7.98
C TRP A 133 8.53 -4.35 -8.97
N LEU A 134 7.44 -3.75 -8.49
CA LEU A 134 6.39 -3.23 -9.36
C LEU A 134 6.96 -2.26 -10.39
N PHE A 135 6.64 -2.47 -11.66
CA PHE A 135 7.04 -1.60 -12.75
C PHE A 135 5.89 -1.38 -13.73
N GLY A 136 5.98 -0.31 -14.50
CA GLY A 136 4.94 0.04 -15.46
C GLY A 136 5.37 1.21 -16.35
N PRO A 137 4.52 1.63 -17.27
CA PRO A 137 4.81 2.71 -18.21
C PRO A 137 4.90 4.08 -17.53
N THR A 138 4.31 4.23 -16.37
CA THR A 138 4.26 5.47 -15.59
C THR A 138 5.07 5.39 -14.31
N GLY A 139 5.35 6.53 -13.69
CA GLY A 139 6.06 6.60 -12.42
C GLY A 139 7.56 6.28 -12.49
N HIS A 140 8.21 6.39 -11.34
CA HIS A 140 9.62 6.03 -11.17
C HIS A 140 9.72 4.56 -10.77
N ASN A 141 10.48 3.75 -11.53
CA ASN A 141 10.67 2.32 -11.24
C ASN A 141 12.06 1.85 -11.69
N PHE A 142 12.45 0.68 -11.20
CA PHE A 142 13.78 0.11 -11.45
C PHE A 142 14.08 -0.02 -12.94
N VAL A 143 13.17 -0.55 -13.75
CA VAL A 143 13.38 -0.76 -15.20
C VAL A 143 13.69 0.57 -15.89
N ARG A 144 12.90 1.61 -15.61
CA ARG A 144 13.13 2.94 -16.19
C ARG A 144 14.42 3.59 -15.71
N THR A 145 14.84 3.30 -14.48
CA THR A 145 16.12 3.79 -13.95
C THR A 145 17.31 3.13 -14.66
N MET A 146 17.24 1.82 -14.93
CA MET A 146 18.31 1.08 -15.62
C MET A 146 18.40 1.40 -17.13
N LEU A 147 17.33 1.91 -17.74
CA LEU A 147 17.29 2.27 -19.16
C LEU A 147 17.72 3.72 -19.43
N ARG A 148 18.05 4.52 -18.43
CA ARG A 148 18.58 5.89 -18.52
C ARG A 148 20.09 5.92 -18.53
#